data_03104c86e731a80cf5f5dcae2116ceb7
#
_entry.id   03104c86e731a80cf5f5dcae2116ceb7
#
_cell.length_a   1.000
_cell.length_b   1.000
_cell.length_c   1.000
_cell.angle_alpha   90.00
_cell.angle_beta   90.00
_cell.angle_gamma   90.00
#
_symmetry.space_group_name_H-M   'P 1'
#
loop_
_entity.id
_entity.type
_entity.pdbx_description
1 polymer ?
#
loop_
_entity_poly.entity_id
_entity_poly.type
_entity_poly.pdbx_seq_one_letter_code
_entity_poly.pdbx_strand_id
1 'polypeptide(L)'
;MHRAHNIVCTGAEQVIIYCVHNRFSLLQKSIFQRRYPTAVFADFDAIRNMEGRQFVEDVLIGRFGAGMVLCGFNFRFGKNAAWDAMRLRAYLEDRGIWVRILEHQDYQGAPISSTRIRAAVQAGEMEQAAAMLGYNFTFENPVLHGDARGRTIGYPTINQQYPDGLVLPKFGVYESRILVGDTWYRGFTNIGVRPTWQVETPLAETHIFDYNGDLYGQTVQVELVRYLRPEQKFSSIGALREQLDHDKSSIL
;
A
#
# COMPACT_ATOMS: atom_id res chain seq x y z
N MET A 1 9.87 15.80 7.03
CA MET A 1 9.69 14.33 7.14
C MET A 1 8.32 14.07 7.74
N HIS A 2 7.30 13.81 6.91
CA HIS A 2 5.92 13.65 7.40
C HIS A 2 5.67 12.16 7.62
N ARG A 3 5.42 11.78 8.87
CA ARG A 3 5.06 10.41 9.24
C ARG A 3 3.55 10.28 9.14
N ALA A 4 3.05 9.26 8.45
CA ALA A 4 1.65 8.87 8.56
C ALA A 4 1.42 8.36 9.98
N HIS A 5 0.53 8.97 10.72
CA HIS A 5 0.18 8.57 12.07
C HIS A 5 -1.25 8.05 12.05
N ASN A 6 -1.39 6.78 12.35
CA ASN A 6 -2.69 6.17 12.55
C ASN A 6 -2.98 6.15 14.05
N ILE A 7 -4.14 6.58 14.43
CA ILE A 7 -4.68 6.43 15.75
C ILE A 7 -5.98 5.65 15.65
N VAL A 8 -6.16 4.71 16.56
CA VAL A 8 -7.37 3.91 16.65
C VAL A 8 -8.10 4.32 17.90
N CYS A 9 -9.38 4.62 17.79
CA CYS A 9 -10.23 4.88 18.93
C CYS A 9 -11.47 3.98 18.89
N THR A 10 -11.98 3.64 20.06
CA THR A 10 -13.24 2.93 20.21
C THR A 10 -14.24 3.91 20.80
N GLY A 11 -15.30 4.24 20.07
CA GLY A 11 -16.52 4.82 20.61
C GLY A 11 -17.40 3.72 21.22
N ALA A 12 -18.56 4.06 21.73
CA ALA A 12 -19.45 3.13 22.44
C ALA A 12 -19.80 1.84 21.68
N GLU A 13 -19.69 1.80 20.35
CA GLU A 13 -20.07 0.66 19.51
C GLU A 13 -19.15 0.39 18.31
N GLN A 14 -18.12 1.20 18.04
CA GLN A 14 -17.31 1.07 16.82
C GLN A 14 -15.82 1.29 17.05
N VAL A 15 -14.99 0.54 16.34
CA VAL A 15 -13.56 0.81 16.20
C VAL A 15 -13.35 1.76 15.02
N ILE A 16 -12.82 2.94 15.28
CA ILE A 16 -12.52 3.95 14.25
C ILE A 16 -11.02 4.02 14.07
N ILE A 17 -10.55 3.86 12.84
CA ILE A 17 -9.14 4.04 12.47
C ILE A 17 -9.01 5.42 11.82
N TYR A 18 -8.37 6.33 12.51
CA TYR A 18 -8.11 7.66 11.98
C TYR A 18 -6.75 7.70 11.30
N CYS A 19 -6.77 7.86 9.99
CA CYS A 19 -5.58 7.85 9.15
C CYS A 19 -5.28 9.24 8.60
N VAL A 20 -4.07 9.72 8.81
CA VAL A 20 -3.58 10.94 8.18
C VAL A 20 -2.95 10.56 6.83
N HIS A 21 -3.56 11.01 5.75
CA HIS A 21 -3.09 10.70 4.41
C HIS A 21 -1.84 11.49 4.05
N ASN A 22 -0.83 10.82 3.50
CA ASN A 22 0.44 11.41 3.06
C ASN A 22 0.77 10.96 1.62
N ARG A 23 1.60 11.77 0.92
CA ARG A 23 1.92 11.66 -0.52
C ARG A 23 2.51 10.33 -0.99
N PHE A 24 3.07 9.49 -0.10
CA PHE A 24 3.62 8.18 -0.47
C PHE A 24 3.04 7.11 0.44
N SER A 25 1.85 6.67 0.12
CA SER A 25 1.18 5.60 0.86
C SER A 25 1.86 4.24 0.60
N LEU A 26 1.80 3.36 1.60
CA LEU A 26 2.13 1.95 1.48
C LEU A 26 0.92 1.09 1.09
N LEU A 27 -0.26 1.67 1.11
CA LEU A 27 -1.52 1.03 0.73
C LEU A 27 -2.45 2.08 0.14
N GLN A 28 -3.11 1.76 -0.97
CA GLN A 28 -4.11 2.64 -1.56
C GLN A 28 -5.30 2.83 -0.61
N LYS A 29 -5.88 4.02 -0.65
CA LYS A 29 -7.02 4.39 0.19
C LYS A 29 -8.22 3.45 -0.03
N SER A 30 -8.51 3.08 -1.26
CA SER A 30 -9.59 2.16 -1.63
C SER A 30 -9.41 0.77 -1.02
N ILE A 31 -8.21 0.21 -1.10
CA ILE A 31 -7.88 -1.10 -0.50
C ILE A 31 -7.96 -1.00 1.03
N PHE A 32 -7.39 0.07 1.61
CA PHE A 32 -7.45 0.29 3.06
C PHE A 32 -8.90 0.39 3.55
N GLN A 33 -9.76 1.14 2.84
CA GLN A 33 -11.15 1.33 3.20
C GLN A 33 -11.97 0.03 3.13
N ARG A 34 -11.71 -0.84 2.14
CA ARG A 34 -12.35 -2.17 2.09
C ARG A 34 -11.89 -3.07 3.24
N ARG A 35 -10.61 -3.02 3.59
CA ARG A 35 -10.06 -3.81 4.70
C ARG A 35 -10.54 -3.31 6.06
N TYR A 36 -10.72 -2.00 6.19
CA TYR A 36 -11.13 -1.33 7.41
C TYR A 36 -12.27 -0.33 7.10
N PRO A 37 -13.52 -0.80 7.02
CA PRO A 37 -14.67 0.03 6.63
C PRO A 37 -14.89 1.25 7.52
N THR A 38 -14.49 1.16 8.79
CA THR A 38 -14.58 2.26 9.77
C THR A 38 -13.41 3.24 9.73
N ALA A 39 -12.50 3.10 8.74
CA ALA A 39 -11.37 4.01 8.60
C ALA A 39 -11.83 5.40 8.16
N VAL A 40 -11.40 6.42 8.90
CA VAL A 40 -11.61 7.83 8.59
C VAL A 40 -10.30 8.44 8.14
N PHE A 41 -10.30 9.01 6.95
CA PHE A 41 -9.13 9.68 6.39
C PHE A 41 -9.23 11.18 6.61
N ALA A 42 -8.19 11.75 7.20
CA ALA A 42 -8.05 13.19 7.33
C ALA A 42 -7.01 13.73 6.34
N ASP A 43 -7.30 14.85 5.74
CA ASP A 43 -6.31 15.64 5.03
C ASP A 43 -5.31 16.22 6.05
N PHE A 44 -4.02 15.97 5.81
CA PHE A 44 -2.98 16.50 6.67
C PHE A 44 -3.00 18.04 6.76
N ASP A 45 -3.25 18.72 5.66
CA ASP A 45 -3.27 20.18 5.62
C ASP A 45 -4.42 20.78 6.46
N ALA A 46 -5.52 20.06 6.60
CA ALA A 46 -6.64 20.47 7.45
C ALA A 46 -6.32 20.39 8.96
N ILE A 47 -5.41 19.51 9.38
CA ILE A 47 -5.11 19.25 10.79
C ILE A 47 -3.72 19.68 11.23
N ARG A 48 -2.81 20.00 10.29
CA ARG A 48 -1.38 20.29 10.58
C ARG A 48 -1.18 21.46 11.56
N ASN A 49 -2.07 22.44 11.53
CA ASN A 49 -2.03 23.64 12.39
C ASN A 49 -2.91 23.52 13.62
N MET A 50 -3.63 22.41 13.80
CA MET A 50 -4.50 22.18 14.95
C MET A 50 -3.64 21.98 16.20
N GLU A 51 -3.99 22.68 17.29
CA GLU A 51 -3.33 22.46 18.58
C GLU A 51 -3.64 21.06 19.11
N GLY A 52 -2.68 20.44 19.82
CA GLY A 52 -2.85 19.07 20.29
C GLY A 52 -4.06 18.89 21.21
N ARG A 53 -4.33 19.85 22.09
CA ARG A 53 -5.52 19.84 22.93
C ARG A 53 -6.80 19.90 22.10
N GLN A 54 -6.83 20.77 21.12
CA GLN A 54 -7.97 20.91 20.22
C GLN A 54 -8.23 19.62 19.45
N PHE A 55 -7.19 18.95 18.93
CA PHE A 55 -7.34 17.66 18.30
C PHE A 55 -7.98 16.61 19.23
N VAL A 56 -7.57 16.57 20.49
CA VAL A 56 -8.14 15.62 21.44
C VAL A 56 -9.61 15.95 21.74
N GLU A 57 -9.93 17.21 22.04
CA GLU A 57 -11.28 17.60 22.43
C GLU A 57 -12.27 17.54 21.26
N ASP A 58 -11.91 18.12 20.11
CA ASP A 58 -12.83 18.25 18.98
C ASP A 58 -12.93 16.96 18.16
N VAL A 59 -11.80 16.24 18.00
CA VAL A 59 -11.76 15.05 17.12
C VAL A 59 -11.95 13.76 17.90
N LEU A 60 -11.10 13.49 18.90
CA LEU A 60 -11.18 12.19 19.58
C LEU A 60 -12.42 12.11 20.48
N ILE A 61 -12.68 13.13 21.28
CA ILE A 61 -13.82 13.15 22.20
C ILE A 61 -15.09 13.60 21.47
N GLY A 62 -15.07 14.79 20.87
CA GLY A 62 -16.28 15.42 20.32
C GLY A 62 -16.83 14.69 19.10
N ARG A 63 -15.97 14.37 18.12
CA ARG A 63 -16.41 13.74 16.87
C ARG A 63 -16.57 12.22 16.99
N PHE A 64 -15.65 11.56 17.68
CA PHE A 64 -15.60 10.08 17.71
C PHE A 64 -16.13 9.49 19.02
N GLY A 65 -16.36 10.29 20.06
CA GLY A 65 -16.82 9.79 21.36
C GLY A 65 -15.87 8.72 21.93
N ALA A 66 -14.56 8.95 21.81
CA ALA A 66 -13.57 7.95 22.14
C ALA A 66 -13.64 7.51 23.61
N GLY A 67 -13.90 6.24 23.88
CA GLY A 67 -13.80 5.61 25.21
C GLY A 67 -12.45 4.97 25.47
N MET A 68 -11.74 4.58 24.39
CA MET A 68 -10.37 4.10 24.42
C MET A 68 -9.60 4.57 23.19
N VAL A 69 -8.31 4.85 23.36
CA VAL A 69 -7.42 5.26 22.29
C VAL A 69 -6.20 4.35 22.23
N LEU A 70 -5.84 3.88 21.03
CA LEU A 70 -4.60 3.15 20.79
C LEU A 70 -3.71 3.97 19.86
N CYS A 71 -2.43 4.10 20.20
CA CYS A 71 -1.44 4.75 19.33
C CYS A 71 -0.07 4.07 19.48
N GLY A 72 0.80 4.27 18.51
CA GLY A 72 2.18 3.77 18.61
C GLY A 72 3.01 4.61 19.60
N PHE A 73 4.08 4.01 20.14
CA PHE A 73 5.00 4.67 21.07
C PHE A 73 5.60 5.98 20.54
N ASN A 74 5.73 6.10 19.22
CA ASN A 74 6.30 7.26 18.53
C ASN A 74 5.23 8.20 17.95
N PHE A 75 3.98 8.06 18.37
CA PHE A 75 2.89 8.91 17.91
C PHE A 75 3.12 10.34 18.34
N ARG A 76 3.04 11.27 17.39
CA ARG A 76 3.12 12.70 17.62
C ARG A 76 2.06 13.42 16.80
N PHE A 77 1.48 14.45 17.38
CA PHE A 77 0.39 15.22 16.78
C PHE A 77 0.35 16.64 17.32
N GLY A 78 -0.64 17.42 16.86
CA GLY A 78 -0.76 18.82 17.16
C GLY A 78 0.26 19.66 16.38
N LYS A 79 0.05 20.96 16.38
CA LYS A 79 0.92 21.93 15.70
C LYS A 79 2.38 21.72 16.11
N ASN A 80 3.26 21.63 15.11
CA ASN A 80 4.69 21.34 15.27
C ASN A 80 5.00 20.00 15.98
N ALA A 81 4.07 19.03 15.97
CA ALA A 81 4.21 17.75 16.67
C ALA A 81 4.46 17.93 18.20
N ALA A 82 3.85 18.93 18.80
CA ALA A 82 4.08 19.32 20.19
C ALA A 82 3.54 18.33 21.23
N TRP A 83 2.66 17.43 20.83
CA TRP A 83 2.11 16.36 21.67
C TRP A 83 2.67 15.00 21.25
N ASP A 84 2.92 14.16 22.25
CA ASP A 84 3.32 12.76 22.08
C ASP A 84 2.31 11.80 22.74
N ALA A 85 2.59 10.49 22.62
CA ALA A 85 1.75 9.45 23.16
C ALA A 85 1.59 9.54 24.69
N MET A 86 2.65 9.92 25.40
CA MET A 86 2.61 10.04 26.88
C MET A 86 1.76 11.21 27.34
N ARG A 87 1.90 12.35 26.64
CA ARG A 87 1.07 13.53 26.92
C ARG A 87 -0.40 13.28 26.58
N LEU A 88 -0.66 12.55 25.48
CA LEU A 88 -2.01 12.11 25.14
C LEU A 88 -2.60 11.23 26.23
N ARG A 89 -1.84 10.25 26.72
CA ARG A 89 -2.27 9.37 27.81
C ARG A 89 -2.64 10.17 29.06
N ALA A 90 -1.73 10.97 29.57
CA ALA A 90 -1.98 11.76 30.78
C ALA A 90 -3.25 12.61 30.65
N TYR A 91 -3.43 13.24 29.48
CA TYR A 91 -4.58 14.12 29.25
C TYR A 91 -5.93 13.37 29.17
N LEU A 92 -5.95 12.17 28.59
CA LEU A 92 -7.18 11.39 28.40
C LEU A 92 -7.53 10.56 29.64
N GLU A 93 -6.54 10.00 30.35
CA GLU A 93 -6.78 9.23 31.57
C GLU A 93 -7.41 10.08 32.68
N ASP A 94 -7.05 11.36 32.80
CA ASP A 94 -7.72 12.33 33.68
C ASP A 94 -9.22 12.52 33.37
N ARG A 95 -9.67 12.08 32.20
CA ARG A 95 -11.05 12.13 31.69
C ARG A 95 -11.75 10.79 31.68
N GLY A 96 -11.11 9.76 32.24
CA GLY A 96 -11.64 8.41 32.26
C GLY A 96 -11.55 7.67 30.91
N ILE A 97 -10.75 8.19 29.93
CA ILE A 97 -10.56 7.58 28.63
C ILE A 97 -9.23 6.80 28.64
N TRP A 98 -9.30 5.51 28.39
CA TRP A 98 -8.13 4.64 28.40
C TRP A 98 -7.22 4.87 27.20
N VAL A 99 -5.90 4.89 27.43
CA VAL A 99 -4.91 5.01 26.35
C VAL A 99 -3.93 3.84 26.39
N ARG A 100 -3.93 3.05 25.31
CA ARG A 100 -2.95 1.99 25.09
C ARG A 100 -1.89 2.46 24.13
N ILE A 101 -0.65 2.56 24.60
CA ILE A 101 0.51 2.87 23.76
C ILE A 101 1.11 1.53 23.33
N LEU A 102 1.14 1.30 22.01
CA LEU A 102 1.72 0.10 21.42
C LEU A 102 3.23 0.26 21.34
N GLU A 103 3.95 -0.74 21.84
CA GLU A 103 5.40 -0.83 21.71
C GLU A 103 5.79 -1.06 20.23
N HIS A 104 7.04 -0.78 19.89
CA HIS A 104 7.55 -1.11 18.57
C HIS A 104 7.57 -2.63 18.38
N GLN A 105 7.32 -3.03 17.13
CA GLN A 105 7.53 -4.40 16.69
C GLN A 105 8.84 -4.43 15.90
N ASP A 106 9.65 -5.45 16.14
CA ASP A 106 10.92 -5.62 15.44
C ASP A 106 10.81 -6.66 14.33
N TYR A 107 11.55 -6.42 13.28
CA TYR A 107 11.83 -7.36 12.22
C TYR A 107 13.33 -7.39 11.97
N GLN A 108 13.96 -8.58 12.08
CA GLN A 108 15.41 -8.76 11.95
C GLN A 108 16.22 -7.80 12.83
N GLY A 109 15.86 -7.68 14.10
CA GLY A 109 16.59 -6.91 15.10
C GLY A 109 16.49 -5.39 14.98
N ALA A 110 15.56 -4.87 14.18
CA ALA A 110 15.32 -3.45 14.07
C ALA A 110 13.82 -3.12 13.97
N PRO A 111 13.38 -1.96 14.52
CA PRO A 111 11.98 -1.58 14.53
C PRO A 111 11.35 -1.51 13.14
N ILE A 112 10.14 -2.06 13.01
CA ILE A 112 9.31 -1.90 11.83
C ILE A 112 8.90 -0.44 11.72
N SER A 113 9.08 0.15 10.54
CA SER A 113 8.68 1.54 10.28
C SER A 113 8.29 1.71 8.82
N SER A 114 7.42 2.69 8.55
CA SER A 114 7.05 3.04 7.17
C SER A 114 8.25 3.40 6.29
N THR A 115 9.32 3.93 6.88
CA THR A 115 10.57 4.24 6.16
C THR A 115 11.28 2.98 5.70
N ARG A 116 11.42 1.97 6.59
CA ARG A 116 12.03 0.68 6.23
C ARG A 116 11.20 -0.07 5.21
N ILE A 117 9.88 -0.08 5.37
CA ILE A 117 8.97 -0.75 4.43
C ILE A 117 9.08 -0.09 3.04
N ARG A 118 9.08 1.26 2.96
CA ARG A 118 9.27 1.94 1.67
C ARG A 118 10.61 1.62 1.03
N ALA A 119 11.68 1.59 1.82
CA ALA A 119 13.01 1.22 1.31
C ALA A 119 13.01 -0.21 0.75
N ALA A 120 12.40 -1.18 1.44
CA ALA A 120 12.28 -2.55 0.96
C ALA A 120 11.49 -2.64 -0.36
N VAL A 121 10.35 -1.94 -0.46
CA VAL A 121 9.55 -1.88 -1.71
C VAL A 121 10.37 -1.26 -2.85
N GLN A 122 11.06 -0.14 -2.61
CA GLN A 122 11.89 0.54 -3.60
C GLN A 122 13.13 -0.28 -4.03
N ALA A 123 13.61 -1.17 -3.15
CA ALA A 123 14.69 -2.10 -3.45
C ALA A 123 14.21 -3.38 -4.17
N GLY A 124 12.89 -3.63 -4.23
CA GLY A 124 12.32 -4.87 -4.75
C GLY A 124 12.31 -6.04 -3.75
N GLU A 125 12.57 -5.77 -2.48
CA GLU A 125 12.63 -6.76 -1.39
C GLU A 125 11.20 -7.03 -0.86
N MET A 126 10.34 -7.60 -1.73
CA MET A 126 8.90 -7.75 -1.45
C MET A 126 8.60 -8.67 -0.29
N GLU A 127 9.36 -9.73 -0.10
CA GLU A 127 9.20 -10.67 1.01
C GLU A 127 9.48 -9.98 2.36
N GLN A 128 10.51 -9.13 2.42
CA GLN A 128 10.80 -8.32 3.61
C GLN A 128 9.72 -7.26 3.83
N ALA A 129 9.27 -6.60 2.75
CA ALA A 129 8.18 -5.65 2.84
C ALA A 129 6.90 -6.32 3.36
N ALA A 130 6.55 -7.50 2.85
CA ALA A 130 5.39 -8.28 3.27
C ALA A 130 5.50 -8.73 4.74
N ALA A 131 6.68 -9.19 5.18
CA ALA A 131 6.92 -9.57 6.58
C ALA A 131 6.73 -8.39 7.54
N MET A 132 7.14 -7.18 7.14
CA MET A 132 6.94 -5.96 7.94
C MET A 132 5.52 -5.39 7.85
N LEU A 133 4.82 -5.58 6.72
CA LEU A 133 3.44 -5.11 6.51
C LEU A 133 2.41 -6.06 7.15
N GLY A 134 2.70 -7.37 7.23
CA GLY A 134 1.75 -8.43 7.55
C GLY A 134 0.87 -8.86 6.37
N TYR A 135 1.14 -8.35 5.15
CA TYR A 135 0.46 -8.69 3.89
C TYR A 135 1.33 -8.35 2.69
N ASN A 136 1.05 -8.95 1.53
CA ASN A 136 1.78 -8.63 0.30
C ASN A 136 1.53 -7.18 -0.13
N PHE A 137 2.57 -6.55 -0.66
CA PHE A 137 2.44 -5.20 -1.20
C PHE A 137 1.48 -5.21 -2.39
N THR A 138 0.46 -4.38 -2.33
CA THR A 138 -0.73 -4.50 -3.17
C THR A 138 -1.10 -3.17 -3.81
N PHE A 139 -1.51 -3.21 -5.07
CA PHE A 139 -2.15 -2.10 -5.77
C PHE A 139 -3.37 -2.57 -6.55
N GLU A 140 -4.22 -1.61 -6.93
CA GLU A 140 -5.34 -1.84 -7.83
C GLU A 140 -5.54 -0.63 -8.74
N ASN A 141 -5.97 -0.88 -9.97
CA ASN A 141 -6.38 0.17 -10.89
C ASN A 141 -7.25 -0.44 -12.01
N PRO A 142 -8.00 0.37 -12.77
CA PRO A 142 -8.69 -0.11 -13.95
C PRO A 142 -7.72 -0.68 -14.99
N VAL A 143 -8.14 -1.75 -15.64
CA VAL A 143 -7.41 -2.33 -16.78
C VAL A 143 -7.62 -1.47 -18.01
N LEU A 144 -6.53 -1.04 -18.61
CA LEU A 144 -6.48 -0.19 -19.79
C LEU A 144 -6.23 -1.02 -21.05
N HIS A 145 -6.64 -0.48 -22.21
CA HIS A 145 -6.21 -1.01 -23.48
C HIS A 145 -4.72 -0.76 -23.71
N GLY A 146 -3.99 -1.80 -24.07
CA GLY A 146 -2.58 -1.74 -24.44
C GLY A 146 -2.37 -2.22 -25.89
N ASP A 147 -1.11 -2.35 -26.30
CA ASP A 147 -0.73 -2.76 -27.67
C ASP A 147 -1.08 -4.24 -28.00
N ALA A 148 -1.54 -5.01 -27.01
CA ALA A 148 -1.91 -6.42 -27.13
C ALA A 148 -0.80 -7.34 -27.70
N ARG A 149 0.47 -6.90 -27.68
CA ARG A 149 1.62 -7.66 -28.23
C ARG A 149 1.82 -9.02 -27.54
N GLY A 150 1.53 -9.10 -26.24
CA GLY A 150 1.63 -10.35 -25.50
C GLY A 150 0.73 -11.48 -26.04
N ARG A 151 -0.43 -11.13 -26.63
CA ARG A 151 -1.34 -12.13 -27.24
C ARG A 151 -0.70 -12.87 -28.39
N THR A 152 0.15 -12.20 -29.19
CA THR A 152 0.78 -12.81 -30.38
C THR A 152 1.85 -13.85 -30.01
N ILE A 153 2.35 -13.81 -28.78
CA ILE A 153 3.40 -14.72 -28.28
C ILE A 153 2.87 -15.71 -27.21
N GLY A 154 1.56 -15.72 -26.97
CA GLY A 154 0.93 -16.63 -26.00
C GLY A 154 0.95 -16.15 -24.55
N TYR A 155 1.35 -14.89 -24.30
CA TYR A 155 1.42 -14.26 -22.99
C TYR A 155 0.56 -12.97 -22.93
N PRO A 156 -0.79 -13.10 -23.02
CA PRO A 156 -1.65 -11.93 -22.91
C PRO A 156 -1.46 -11.24 -21.55
N THR A 157 -1.40 -9.91 -21.56
CA THR A 157 -1.25 -9.10 -20.35
C THR A 157 -2.41 -8.12 -20.19
N ILE A 158 -2.80 -7.88 -18.98
CA ILE A 158 -3.56 -6.68 -18.61
C ILE A 158 -2.58 -5.53 -18.35
N ASN A 159 -3.01 -4.32 -18.69
CA ASN A 159 -2.22 -3.11 -18.51
C ASN A 159 -2.94 -2.20 -17.50
N GLN A 160 -2.23 -1.75 -16.48
CA GLN A 160 -2.76 -0.84 -15.48
C GLN A 160 -1.77 0.32 -15.29
N GLN A 161 -2.27 1.54 -15.24
CA GLN A 161 -1.43 2.65 -14.78
C GLN A 161 -1.05 2.39 -13.32
N TYR A 162 0.21 2.61 -12.96
CA TYR A 162 0.61 2.47 -11.58
C TYR A 162 -0.03 3.61 -10.75
N PRO A 163 -0.59 3.32 -9.55
CA PRO A 163 -1.35 4.32 -8.81
C PRO A 163 -0.51 5.49 -8.32
N ASP A 164 -0.99 6.70 -8.56
CA ASP A 164 -0.37 7.92 -8.04
C ASP A 164 -0.36 7.93 -6.50
N GLY A 165 0.74 8.42 -5.93
CA GLY A 165 0.88 8.53 -4.47
C GLY A 165 1.11 7.21 -3.73
N LEU A 166 1.14 6.08 -4.42
CA LEU A 166 1.64 4.81 -3.87
C LEU A 166 3.17 4.76 -4.02
N VAL A 167 3.88 4.16 -3.04
CA VAL A 167 5.33 3.99 -3.17
C VAL A 167 5.64 3.14 -4.39
N LEU A 168 6.52 3.64 -5.25
CA LEU A 168 6.88 2.95 -6.49
C LEU A 168 7.91 1.85 -6.17
N PRO A 169 7.65 0.58 -6.56
CA PRO A 169 8.63 -0.49 -6.40
C PRO A 169 9.77 -0.37 -7.41
N LYS A 170 10.85 -1.11 -7.19
CA LYS A 170 11.92 -1.26 -8.16
C LYS A 170 11.35 -1.73 -9.50
N PHE A 171 11.82 -1.16 -10.61
CA PHE A 171 11.40 -1.62 -11.94
C PHE A 171 11.90 -3.02 -12.22
N GLY A 172 11.05 -3.82 -12.85
CA GLY A 172 11.32 -5.21 -13.21
C GLY A 172 10.11 -6.13 -13.10
N VAL A 173 10.36 -7.40 -13.18
CA VAL A 173 9.34 -8.46 -13.20
C VAL A 173 9.20 -9.06 -11.81
N TYR A 174 7.96 -9.25 -11.41
CA TYR A 174 7.55 -9.77 -10.09
C TYR A 174 6.67 -11.00 -10.25
N GLU A 175 6.87 -12.00 -9.40
CA GLU A 175 5.82 -12.96 -9.10
C GLU A 175 4.63 -12.23 -8.48
N SER A 176 3.41 -12.53 -8.94
CA SER A 176 2.21 -11.79 -8.53
C SER A 176 1.04 -12.71 -8.25
N ARG A 177 0.14 -12.25 -7.38
CA ARG A 177 -1.20 -12.79 -7.21
C ARG A 177 -2.22 -11.75 -7.66
N ILE A 178 -3.22 -12.18 -8.38
CA ILE A 178 -4.19 -11.32 -9.03
C ILE A 178 -5.61 -11.71 -8.59
N LEU A 179 -6.36 -10.77 -8.07
CA LEU A 179 -7.76 -10.97 -7.68
C LEU A 179 -8.67 -10.59 -8.84
N VAL A 180 -9.38 -11.58 -9.38
CA VAL A 180 -10.41 -11.37 -10.40
C VAL A 180 -11.75 -11.87 -9.86
N GLY A 181 -12.69 -10.96 -9.66
CA GLY A 181 -13.88 -11.25 -8.87
C GLY A 181 -13.48 -11.67 -7.45
N ASP A 182 -13.88 -12.87 -7.04
CA ASP A 182 -13.53 -13.45 -5.73
C ASP A 182 -12.43 -14.52 -5.83
N THR A 183 -11.79 -14.67 -7.00
CA THR A 183 -10.81 -15.72 -7.25
C THR A 183 -9.41 -15.17 -7.38
N TRP A 184 -8.46 -15.77 -6.65
CA TRP A 184 -7.05 -15.47 -6.74
C TRP A 184 -6.35 -16.33 -7.78
N TYR A 185 -5.69 -15.67 -8.72
CA TYR A 185 -4.83 -16.26 -9.73
C TYR A 185 -3.36 -16.00 -9.44
N ARG A 186 -2.48 -16.84 -9.97
CA ARG A 186 -1.04 -16.58 -10.02
C ARG A 186 -0.68 -15.92 -11.34
N GLY A 187 0.45 -15.22 -11.37
CA GLY A 187 0.93 -14.57 -12.56
C GLY A 187 2.27 -13.89 -12.33
N PHE A 188 2.71 -13.13 -13.31
CA PHE A 188 3.81 -12.20 -13.14
C PHE A 188 3.44 -10.81 -13.64
N THR A 189 4.06 -9.81 -13.03
CA THR A 189 3.82 -8.39 -13.33
C THR A 189 5.13 -7.70 -13.64
N ASN A 190 5.24 -7.06 -14.79
CA ASN A 190 6.31 -6.11 -15.09
C ASN A 190 5.89 -4.71 -14.62
N ILE A 191 6.70 -4.11 -13.76
CA ILE A 191 6.57 -2.68 -13.39
C ILE A 191 7.68 -1.93 -14.13
N GLY A 192 7.30 -0.98 -14.97
CA GLY A 192 8.24 -0.22 -15.78
C GLY A 192 7.66 1.09 -16.28
N VAL A 193 8.46 1.83 -17.05
CA VAL A 193 8.02 3.07 -17.71
C VAL A 193 8.01 2.84 -19.21
N ARG A 194 6.88 3.10 -19.86
CA ARG A 194 6.87 3.22 -21.31
C ARG A 194 7.24 4.66 -21.69
N PRO A 195 8.30 4.88 -22.43
CA PRO A 195 8.59 6.21 -22.99
C PRO A 195 7.52 6.55 -24.03
N THR A 196 6.48 7.26 -23.61
CA THR A 196 5.53 7.93 -24.50
C THR A 196 5.88 9.40 -24.55
N TRP A 197 5.59 10.06 -25.66
CA TRP A 197 6.09 11.37 -26.06
C TRP A 197 5.90 12.53 -25.07
N GLN A 198 5.19 12.36 -23.96
CA GLN A 198 4.88 13.49 -23.05
C GLN A 198 4.89 13.20 -21.53
N VAL A 199 4.75 11.98 -21.07
CA VAL A 199 4.75 11.66 -19.62
C VAL A 199 5.31 10.26 -19.38
N GLU A 200 6.34 10.16 -18.54
CA GLU A 200 6.84 8.88 -18.03
C GLU A 200 5.94 8.37 -16.88
N THR A 201 4.79 7.82 -17.22
CA THR A 201 3.90 7.25 -16.22
C THR A 201 4.26 5.78 -16.02
N PRO A 202 4.55 5.33 -14.79
CA PRO A 202 4.79 3.93 -14.52
C PRO A 202 3.56 3.07 -14.85
N LEU A 203 3.80 1.92 -15.47
CA LEU A 203 2.79 0.94 -15.84
C LEU A 203 3.06 -0.40 -15.17
N ALA A 204 1.99 -1.14 -14.90
CA ALA A 204 2.01 -2.54 -14.52
C ALA A 204 1.42 -3.37 -15.67
N GLU A 205 2.22 -4.25 -16.23
CA GLU A 205 1.82 -5.21 -17.26
C GLU A 205 1.78 -6.60 -16.63
N THR A 206 0.58 -7.15 -16.43
CA THR A 206 0.40 -8.39 -15.68
C THR A 206 -0.12 -9.51 -16.58
N HIS A 207 0.61 -10.62 -16.66
CA HIS A 207 0.13 -11.87 -17.21
C HIS A 207 -0.48 -12.73 -16.12
N ILE A 208 -1.73 -13.17 -16.34
CA ILE A 208 -2.49 -13.99 -15.39
C ILE A 208 -2.49 -15.42 -15.88
N PHE A 209 -1.99 -16.36 -15.07
CA PHE A 209 -1.96 -17.78 -15.43
C PHE A 209 -3.37 -18.37 -15.44
N ASP A 210 -3.62 -19.21 -16.44
CA ASP A 210 -4.85 -19.99 -16.59
C ASP A 210 -6.13 -19.14 -16.60
N TYR A 211 -6.01 -17.86 -16.99
CA TYR A 211 -7.13 -16.94 -17.14
C TYR A 211 -7.30 -16.52 -18.62
N ASN A 212 -8.54 -16.56 -19.07
CA ASN A 212 -8.87 -16.29 -20.48
C ASN A 212 -10.10 -15.37 -20.66
N GLY A 213 -10.36 -14.49 -19.69
CA GLY A 213 -11.46 -13.54 -19.73
C GLY A 213 -11.07 -12.15 -20.21
N ASP A 214 -12.08 -11.30 -20.39
CA ASP A 214 -11.90 -9.87 -20.65
C ASP A 214 -12.04 -9.07 -19.36
N LEU A 215 -11.03 -8.23 -19.07
CA LEU A 215 -10.96 -7.41 -17.86
C LEU A 215 -10.88 -5.90 -18.17
N TYR A 216 -11.01 -5.48 -19.42
CA TYR A 216 -10.97 -4.06 -19.78
C TYR A 216 -11.99 -3.23 -19.00
N GLY A 217 -11.53 -2.12 -18.45
CA GLY A 217 -12.34 -1.20 -17.64
C GLY A 217 -12.63 -1.71 -16.21
N GLN A 218 -12.37 -2.97 -15.91
CA GLN A 218 -12.53 -3.51 -14.56
C GLN A 218 -11.33 -3.13 -13.68
N THR A 219 -11.59 -2.80 -12.42
CA THR A 219 -10.53 -2.62 -11.43
C THR A 219 -10.03 -3.98 -10.95
N VAL A 220 -8.76 -4.25 -11.15
CA VAL A 220 -8.11 -5.51 -10.78
C VAL A 220 -7.06 -5.24 -9.71
N GLN A 221 -7.08 -6.04 -8.64
CA GLN A 221 -6.10 -5.98 -7.57
C GLN A 221 -4.92 -6.91 -7.88
N VAL A 222 -3.71 -6.40 -7.72
CA VAL A 222 -2.45 -7.13 -7.92
C VAL A 222 -1.62 -7.05 -6.65
N GLU A 223 -1.17 -8.20 -6.15
CA GLU A 223 -0.20 -8.34 -5.08
C GLU A 223 1.17 -8.67 -5.67
N LEU A 224 2.21 -7.94 -5.32
CA LEU A 224 3.60 -8.25 -5.64
C LEU A 224 4.18 -9.14 -4.55
N VAL A 225 4.57 -10.36 -4.89
CA VAL A 225 5.02 -11.39 -3.95
C VAL A 225 6.54 -11.40 -3.84
N ARG A 226 7.24 -11.52 -4.96
CA ARG A 226 8.69 -11.66 -5.04
C ARG A 226 9.25 -10.99 -6.30
N TYR A 227 10.38 -10.31 -6.18
CA TYR A 227 11.11 -9.77 -7.33
C TYR A 227 11.82 -10.91 -8.06
N LEU A 228 11.60 -11.05 -9.37
CA LEU A 228 12.21 -12.10 -10.17
C LEU A 228 13.48 -11.60 -10.87
N ARG A 229 13.39 -10.48 -11.59
CA ARG A 229 14.48 -9.95 -12.39
C ARG A 229 14.26 -8.50 -12.83
N PRO A 230 15.32 -7.78 -13.26
CA PRO A 230 15.16 -6.48 -13.90
C PRO A 230 14.49 -6.58 -15.27
N GLU A 231 14.01 -5.44 -15.78
CA GLU A 231 13.65 -5.32 -17.18
C GLU A 231 14.86 -5.61 -18.07
N GLN A 232 14.62 -6.26 -19.21
CA GLN A 232 15.67 -6.55 -20.18
C GLN A 232 15.17 -6.42 -21.61
N LYS A 233 16.07 -6.07 -22.54
CA LYS A 233 15.78 -6.07 -23.97
C LYS A 233 16.10 -7.43 -24.55
N PHE A 234 15.25 -7.91 -25.44
CA PHE A 234 15.43 -9.21 -26.09
C PHE A 234 15.81 -9.02 -27.56
N SER A 235 16.70 -9.86 -28.07
CA SER A 235 17.15 -9.83 -29.45
C SER A 235 16.11 -10.37 -30.42
N SER A 236 15.16 -11.16 -29.95
CA SER A 236 14.10 -11.77 -30.77
C SER A 236 12.85 -12.07 -29.93
N ILE A 237 11.72 -12.28 -30.59
CA ILE A 237 10.47 -12.75 -29.99
C ILE A 237 10.67 -14.13 -29.32
N GLY A 238 11.48 -15.00 -29.94
CA GLY A 238 11.81 -16.30 -29.35
C GLY A 238 12.52 -16.18 -28.01
N ALA A 239 13.55 -15.35 -27.92
CA ALA A 239 14.27 -15.10 -26.65
C ALA A 239 13.37 -14.49 -25.57
N LEU A 240 12.45 -13.61 -25.96
CA LEU A 240 11.44 -13.10 -25.02
C LEU A 240 10.54 -14.24 -24.50
N ARG A 241 10.05 -15.10 -25.38
CA ARG A 241 9.18 -16.21 -25.01
C ARG A 241 9.87 -17.20 -24.08
N GLU A 242 11.11 -17.59 -24.40
CA GLU A 242 11.93 -18.48 -23.54
C GLU A 242 12.09 -17.89 -22.13
N GLN A 243 12.33 -16.59 -22.03
CA GLN A 243 12.43 -15.94 -20.73
C GLN A 243 11.09 -15.93 -19.97
N LEU A 244 9.96 -15.69 -20.66
CA LEU A 244 8.64 -15.74 -20.04
C LEU A 244 8.26 -17.16 -19.60
N ASP A 245 8.65 -18.20 -20.37
CA ASP A 245 8.50 -19.60 -19.97
C ASP A 245 9.33 -19.92 -18.72
N HIS A 246 10.56 -19.38 -18.63
CA HIS A 246 11.41 -19.51 -17.46
C HIS A 246 10.80 -18.79 -16.23
N ASP A 247 10.36 -17.53 -16.40
CA ASP A 247 9.69 -16.76 -15.34
C ASP A 247 8.46 -17.53 -14.81
N LYS A 248 7.62 -18.06 -15.70
CA LYS A 248 6.46 -18.87 -15.34
C LYS A 248 6.85 -20.13 -14.56
N SER A 249 7.87 -20.84 -15.02
CA SER A 249 8.33 -22.09 -14.39
C SER A 249 8.93 -21.84 -12.99
N SER A 250 9.51 -20.67 -12.75
CA SER A 250 10.05 -20.29 -11.44
C SER A 250 8.98 -19.96 -10.40
N ILE A 251 7.74 -19.74 -10.88
CA ILE A 251 6.57 -19.40 -10.06
C ILE A 251 5.72 -20.64 -9.75
N LEU A 252 5.58 -21.57 -10.68
CA LEU A 252 4.73 -22.77 -10.55
C LEU A 252 5.36 -23.82 -9.65
#